data_1bf4cee286cbc6e14b0114d24556528f
#
_entry.id   1bf4cee286cbc6e14b0114d24556528f
#
_cell.length_a   1.000
_cell.length_b   1.000
_cell.length_c   1.000
_cell.angle_alpha   90.00
_cell.angle_beta   90.00
_cell.angle_gamma   90.00
#
_symmetry.space_group_name_H-M   'P 1'
#
loop_
_entity.id
_entity.type
_entity.pdbx_description
1 polymer ?
#
loop_
_entity_poly.entity_id
_entity_poly.type
_entity_poly.pdbx_seq_one_letter_code
_entity_poly.pdbx_strand_id
1 'polypeptide(L)'
;MTRPQTTAQDSRNAMVAGLLASGISVNGLQPSHNPQVALRMFTTATSLDPQMCDAWLARLLAGDQSMEVLTGAWQSVKTFGWEIRRLGLTELEFRPEVSDGMFLKLAVTSAESLAAGYAAALTETKRYAEAAELLDSITPRHGSDEELIRYVRGLLYFRTGRWPDVLAQFPPGAGWRHPELKAAGAAMATTALASLGVFEEAIRRAQEAIEGDRVPSAANVALYTQGMCLRHLGREEEAVENLRRVYSRDAKFTPAREALDNPSYRLVLTDPETIEARTDPWDADSAPTREQAEAARHAEMAKKYLDEGDAELNAMLGMEAAKREIKLIKSTTKVNLARAKMGLPVPVTSRHTLLLGPPGTGKTSVARAFSKQLCGLTVLRKPLVVETSRAKLLGRYMADAEKNTEEMLEEARGGAVFFDEMHNLHESGYSTGDAYGNAIINTLLLYMENYRDELVVFGAGYAKAMDKMLEVNQGLRRRFSTVIEFFSYNPKELVALTELMGRANEDIIT
;
A
#
# COMPACT_ATOMS: atom_id res chain seq x y z
N MET A 1 45.18 8.90 -27.28
CA MET A 1 46.25 7.91 -27.06
C MET A 1 45.96 6.71 -27.96
N THR A 2 46.72 6.56 -29.03
CA THR A 2 46.67 5.41 -29.95
C THR A 2 47.13 4.16 -29.21
N ARG A 3 46.23 3.13 -29.07
CA ARG A 3 46.59 1.81 -28.53
C ARG A 3 47.71 1.21 -29.38
N PRO A 4 48.70 0.58 -28.82
CA PRO A 4 49.71 -0.14 -29.62
C PRO A 4 49.00 -1.24 -30.39
N GLN A 5 49.20 -1.28 -31.70
CA GLN A 5 48.58 -2.28 -32.63
C GLN A 5 48.88 -3.73 -32.22
N THR A 6 49.97 -3.97 -31.50
CA THR A 6 50.35 -5.27 -30.92
C THR A 6 49.35 -5.82 -29.93
N THR A 7 48.85 -5.00 -29.02
CA THR A 7 47.92 -5.44 -27.93
C THR A 7 46.55 -5.90 -28.46
N ALA A 8 46.01 -5.23 -29.50
CA ALA A 8 44.75 -5.60 -30.12
C ALA A 8 44.88 -6.93 -30.91
N GLN A 9 46.01 -7.18 -31.52
CA GLN A 9 46.25 -8.46 -32.22
C GLN A 9 46.46 -9.61 -31.23
N ASP A 10 47.13 -9.38 -30.12
CA ASP A 10 47.33 -10.37 -29.06
C ASP A 10 46.02 -10.77 -28.39
N SER A 11 45.11 -9.81 -28.13
CA SER A 11 43.77 -10.08 -27.63
C SER A 11 42.96 -10.97 -28.61
N ARG A 12 42.99 -10.66 -29.89
CA ARG A 12 42.36 -11.49 -30.94
C ARG A 12 42.95 -12.88 -31.03
N ASN A 13 44.26 -13.01 -30.92
CA ASN A 13 44.93 -14.31 -30.94
C ASN A 13 44.52 -15.15 -29.71
N ALA A 14 44.42 -14.53 -28.54
CA ALA A 14 43.93 -15.17 -27.33
C ALA A 14 42.46 -15.62 -27.49
N MET A 15 41.60 -14.77 -28.08
CA MET A 15 40.19 -15.10 -28.36
C MET A 15 40.09 -16.33 -29.27
N VAL A 16 40.83 -16.38 -30.40
CA VAL A 16 40.87 -17.53 -31.31
C VAL A 16 41.37 -18.78 -30.60
N ALA A 17 42.46 -18.70 -29.84
CA ALA A 17 42.97 -19.83 -29.06
C ALA A 17 41.96 -20.38 -28.08
N GLY A 18 41.22 -19.48 -27.41
CA GLY A 18 40.12 -19.86 -26.50
C GLY A 18 38.98 -20.57 -27.21
N LEU A 19 38.56 -20.09 -28.40
CA LEU A 19 37.51 -20.71 -29.20
C LEU A 19 37.91 -22.11 -29.63
N LEU A 20 39.14 -22.29 -30.14
CA LEU A 20 39.66 -23.61 -30.50
C LEU A 20 39.70 -24.55 -29.29
N ALA A 21 40.11 -24.05 -28.13
CA ALA A 21 40.11 -24.84 -26.88
C ALA A 21 38.69 -25.15 -26.35
N SER A 22 37.70 -24.39 -26.75
CA SER A 22 36.27 -24.67 -26.45
C SER A 22 35.63 -25.69 -27.41
N GLY A 23 36.36 -26.18 -28.42
CA GLY A 23 35.81 -27.10 -29.41
C GLY A 23 35.19 -26.41 -30.62
N ILE A 24 35.37 -25.10 -30.78
CA ILE A 24 34.82 -24.31 -31.89
C ILE A 24 35.91 -24.19 -32.98
N SER A 25 35.58 -24.62 -34.20
CA SER A 25 36.49 -24.50 -35.37
C SER A 25 36.53 -23.03 -35.83
N VAL A 26 37.71 -22.49 -36.07
CA VAL A 26 37.89 -21.09 -36.53
C VAL A 26 38.85 -21.09 -37.71
N ASN A 27 38.43 -20.50 -38.84
CA ASN A 27 39.25 -20.37 -40.05
C ASN A 27 39.88 -21.69 -40.55
N GLY A 28 39.16 -22.81 -40.39
CA GLY A 28 39.65 -24.15 -40.81
C GLY A 28 40.66 -24.79 -39.85
N LEU A 29 40.99 -24.15 -38.75
CA LEU A 29 41.83 -24.72 -37.70
C LEU A 29 41.07 -25.79 -36.91
N GLN A 30 41.76 -26.88 -36.58
CA GLN A 30 41.14 -27.98 -35.84
C GLN A 30 40.95 -27.61 -34.37
N PRO A 31 39.74 -27.79 -33.84
CA PRO A 31 39.45 -27.51 -32.42
C PRO A 31 40.06 -28.58 -31.51
N SER A 32 40.29 -28.17 -30.27
CA SER A 32 40.62 -29.07 -29.15
C SER A 32 39.62 -28.85 -28.04
N HIS A 33 39.38 -29.83 -27.20
CA HIS A 33 38.45 -29.67 -26.08
C HIS A 33 39.21 -29.62 -24.75
N ASN A 34 39.49 -28.35 -24.29
CA ASN A 34 40.16 -28.11 -23.00
C ASN A 34 39.55 -26.86 -22.32
N PRO A 35 38.51 -27.06 -21.51
CA PRO A 35 37.78 -25.93 -20.87
C PRO A 35 38.66 -25.01 -20.01
N GLN A 36 39.68 -25.56 -19.36
CA GLN A 36 40.59 -24.75 -18.51
C GLN A 36 41.49 -23.84 -19.37
N VAL A 37 41.98 -24.33 -20.51
CA VAL A 37 42.73 -23.51 -21.44
C VAL A 37 41.82 -22.46 -22.08
N ALA A 38 40.61 -22.84 -22.47
CA ALA A 38 39.62 -21.92 -23.02
C ALA A 38 39.36 -20.73 -22.09
N LEU A 39 38.99 -20.99 -20.85
CA LEU A 39 38.74 -19.94 -19.84
C LEU A 39 39.95 -19.04 -19.64
N ARG A 40 41.15 -19.62 -19.52
CA ARG A 40 42.40 -18.84 -19.38
C ARG A 40 42.65 -17.93 -20.57
N MET A 41 42.44 -18.42 -21.78
CA MET A 41 42.65 -17.63 -23.01
C MET A 41 41.61 -16.50 -23.12
N PHE A 42 40.36 -16.74 -22.81
CA PHE A 42 39.34 -15.70 -22.80
C PHE A 42 39.60 -14.66 -21.70
N THR A 43 40.07 -15.06 -20.51
CA THR A 43 40.50 -14.15 -19.47
C THR A 43 41.69 -13.28 -19.92
N THR A 44 42.64 -13.86 -20.65
CA THR A 44 43.73 -13.11 -21.26
C THR A 44 43.22 -12.12 -22.31
N ALA A 45 42.28 -12.52 -23.16
CA ALA A 45 41.66 -11.63 -24.16
C ALA A 45 40.97 -10.45 -23.54
N THR A 46 40.15 -10.66 -22.50
CA THR A 46 39.46 -9.57 -21.76
C THR A 46 40.43 -8.66 -21.01
N SER A 47 41.54 -9.18 -20.49
CA SER A 47 42.59 -8.38 -19.83
C SER A 47 43.34 -7.49 -20.81
N LEU A 48 43.63 -7.99 -22.00
CA LEU A 48 44.34 -7.23 -23.05
C LEU A 48 43.41 -6.21 -23.74
N ASP A 49 42.16 -6.55 -23.96
CA ASP A 49 41.15 -5.65 -24.51
C ASP A 49 39.81 -5.75 -23.78
N PRO A 50 39.61 -4.97 -22.69
CA PRO A 50 38.37 -4.92 -21.94
C PRO A 50 37.15 -4.43 -22.76
N GLN A 51 37.39 -3.83 -23.94
CA GLN A 51 36.31 -3.35 -24.82
C GLN A 51 35.87 -4.42 -25.85
N MET A 52 36.46 -5.59 -25.85
CA MET A 52 36.05 -6.71 -26.70
C MET A 52 34.89 -7.47 -26.05
N CYS A 53 33.64 -7.08 -26.37
CA CYS A 53 32.46 -7.70 -25.80
C CYS A 53 32.41 -9.22 -26.00
N ASP A 54 32.75 -9.67 -27.21
CA ASP A 54 32.73 -11.10 -27.57
C ASP A 54 33.69 -11.94 -26.73
N ALA A 55 34.78 -11.36 -26.21
CA ALA A 55 35.70 -12.07 -25.31
C ALA A 55 35.09 -12.26 -23.91
N TRP A 56 34.31 -11.30 -23.41
CA TRP A 56 33.53 -11.47 -22.18
C TRP A 56 32.43 -12.51 -22.37
N LEU A 57 31.72 -12.47 -23.50
CA LEU A 57 30.72 -13.49 -23.86
C LEU A 57 31.31 -14.88 -23.97
N ALA A 58 32.57 -15.00 -24.46
CA ALA A 58 33.27 -16.24 -24.50
C ALA A 58 33.65 -16.80 -23.11
N ARG A 59 33.87 -15.92 -22.11
CA ARG A 59 34.01 -16.34 -20.70
C ARG A 59 32.69 -16.94 -20.19
N LEU A 60 31.53 -16.34 -20.53
CA LEU A 60 30.22 -16.92 -20.22
C LEU A 60 30.04 -18.30 -20.83
N LEU A 61 30.40 -18.44 -22.12
CA LEU A 61 30.37 -19.73 -22.83
C LEU A 61 31.25 -20.79 -22.16
N ALA A 62 32.40 -20.39 -21.60
CA ALA A 62 33.29 -21.25 -20.83
C ALA A 62 32.80 -21.51 -19.37
N GLY A 63 31.61 -20.98 -18.97
CA GLY A 63 30.98 -21.25 -17.70
C GLY A 63 31.27 -20.21 -16.58
N ASP A 64 32.00 -19.12 -16.90
CA ASP A 64 32.23 -18.05 -15.92
C ASP A 64 31.03 -17.08 -15.83
N GLN A 65 30.14 -17.35 -14.89
CA GLN A 65 28.91 -16.60 -14.67
C GLN A 65 29.09 -15.44 -13.64
N SER A 66 30.33 -14.99 -13.39
CA SER A 66 30.60 -13.95 -12.39
C SER A 66 30.03 -12.58 -12.80
N MET A 67 29.69 -11.77 -11.80
CA MET A 67 29.25 -10.38 -12.04
C MET A 67 30.33 -9.53 -12.74
N GLU A 68 31.61 -9.84 -12.56
CA GLU A 68 32.71 -9.20 -13.30
C GLU A 68 32.53 -9.40 -14.81
N VAL A 69 32.28 -10.63 -15.22
CA VAL A 69 32.12 -10.98 -16.65
C VAL A 69 30.89 -10.30 -17.24
N LEU A 70 29.76 -10.37 -16.56
CA LEU A 70 28.52 -9.75 -17.02
C LEU A 70 28.63 -8.23 -17.10
N THR A 71 29.27 -7.61 -16.10
CA THR A 71 29.52 -6.16 -16.10
C THR A 71 30.47 -5.76 -17.24
N GLY A 72 31.55 -6.53 -17.45
CA GLY A 72 32.49 -6.29 -18.56
C GLY A 72 31.84 -6.43 -19.93
N ALA A 73 31.02 -7.47 -20.13
CA ALA A 73 30.23 -7.64 -21.34
C ALA A 73 29.28 -6.48 -21.60
N TRP A 74 28.54 -6.05 -20.55
CA TRP A 74 27.61 -4.92 -20.67
C TRP A 74 28.32 -3.59 -20.96
N GLN A 75 29.41 -3.29 -20.26
CA GLN A 75 30.19 -2.07 -20.48
C GLN A 75 30.80 -2.00 -21.89
N SER A 76 31.08 -3.15 -22.48
CA SER A 76 31.63 -3.27 -23.83
C SER A 76 30.60 -3.59 -24.92
N VAL A 77 29.29 -3.49 -24.61
CA VAL A 77 28.18 -3.87 -25.52
C VAL A 77 28.24 -3.23 -26.92
N LYS A 78 28.85 -2.04 -27.03
CA LYS A 78 29.01 -1.35 -28.32
C LYS A 78 29.79 -2.17 -29.35
N THR A 79 30.60 -3.12 -28.93
CA THR A 79 31.39 -4.01 -29.81
C THR A 79 30.79 -5.43 -29.92
N PHE A 80 29.53 -5.58 -29.46
CA PHE A 80 28.82 -6.85 -29.48
C PHE A 80 28.82 -7.48 -30.89
N GLY A 81 29.26 -8.72 -31.00
CA GLY A 81 29.28 -9.50 -32.23
C GLY A 81 30.34 -9.06 -33.26
N TRP A 82 31.23 -8.14 -32.95
CA TRP A 82 32.25 -7.70 -33.93
C TRP A 82 33.25 -8.78 -34.26
N GLU A 83 33.82 -9.44 -33.25
CA GLU A 83 34.81 -10.50 -33.46
C GLU A 83 34.16 -11.79 -33.99
N ILE A 84 32.96 -12.12 -33.53
CA ILE A 84 32.20 -13.29 -34.00
C ILE A 84 31.88 -13.16 -35.47
N ARG A 85 31.40 -11.99 -35.94
CA ARG A 85 31.16 -11.71 -37.36
C ARG A 85 32.46 -11.74 -38.17
N ARG A 86 33.56 -11.18 -37.64
CA ARG A 86 34.87 -11.18 -38.27
C ARG A 86 35.39 -12.62 -38.49
N LEU A 87 35.11 -13.52 -37.56
CA LEU A 87 35.53 -14.92 -37.61
C LEU A 87 34.54 -15.78 -38.37
N GLY A 88 33.42 -15.26 -38.86
CA GLY A 88 32.39 -15.99 -39.60
C GLY A 88 31.64 -17.03 -38.78
N LEU A 89 31.62 -16.90 -37.46
CA LEU A 89 30.89 -17.81 -36.58
C LEU A 89 29.38 -17.52 -36.60
N THR A 90 28.60 -18.59 -36.53
CA THR A 90 27.15 -18.55 -36.46
C THR A 90 26.65 -18.56 -35.01
N GLU A 91 25.39 -18.21 -34.80
CA GLU A 91 24.73 -18.28 -33.47
C GLU A 91 24.68 -19.72 -32.92
N LEU A 92 24.73 -20.74 -33.78
CA LEU A 92 24.77 -22.12 -33.33
C LEU A 92 26.14 -22.53 -32.80
N GLU A 93 27.21 -21.94 -33.35
CA GLU A 93 28.60 -22.22 -32.95
C GLU A 93 29.01 -21.40 -31.71
N PHE A 94 28.49 -20.19 -31.59
CA PHE A 94 28.79 -19.30 -30.46
C PHE A 94 27.49 -18.84 -29.80
N ARG A 95 27.09 -19.55 -28.74
CA ARG A 95 25.83 -19.28 -28.00
C ARG A 95 26.09 -19.20 -26.51
N PRO A 96 26.58 -18.07 -26.03
CA PRO A 96 26.73 -17.84 -24.60
C PRO A 96 25.35 -17.75 -23.92
N GLU A 97 25.28 -18.18 -22.64
CA GLU A 97 24.07 -18.20 -21.86
C GLU A 97 24.32 -17.59 -20.49
N VAL A 98 23.32 -16.87 -19.96
CA VAL A 98 23.30 -16.31 -18.60
C VAL A 98 22.24 -17.03 -17.80
N SER A 99 22.57 -17.49 -16.59
CA SER A 99 21.56 -18.02 -15.66
C SER A 99 20.69 -16.91 -15.13
N ASP A 100 19.37 -17.15 -15.07
CA ASP A 100 18.43 -16.25 -14.41
C ASP A 100 18.37 -16.44 -12.89
N GLY A 101 19.17 -17.37 -12.36
CA GLY A 101 19.22 -17.70 -10.94
C GLY A 101 18.01 -18.47 -10.43
N MET A 102 17.08 -18.90 -11.33
CA MET A 102 15.86 -19.59 -10.89
C MET A 102 15.42 -20.74 -11.80
N PHE A 103 15.09 -20.46 -13.03
CA PHE A 103 14.47 -21.43 -13.94
C PHE A 103 15.27 -21.72 -15.19
N LEU A 104 15.87 -20.71 -15.80
CA LEU A 104 16.36 -20.77 -17.18
C LEU A 104 17.81 -20.33 -17.32
N LYS A 105 18.40 -20.79 -18.40
CA LYS A 105 19.59 -20.18 -18.97
C LYS A 105 19.16 -19.36 -20.19
N LEU A 106 19.43 -18.09 -20.17
CA LEU A 106 19.02 -17.12 -21.17
C LEU A 106 20.10 -16.99 -22.23
N ALA A 107 19.79 -17.31 -23.46
CA ALA A 107 20.76 -17.21 -24.58
C ALA A 107 21.02 -15.71 -24.89
N VAL A 108 22.31 -15.38 -25.11
CA VAL A 108 22.73 -14.01 -25.42
C VAL A 108 23.07 -13.97 -26.92
N THR A 109 22.10 -13.52 -27.73
CA THR A 109 22.18 -13.44 -29.19
C THR A 109 22.12 -12.00 -29.74
N SER A 110 21.76 -11.03 -28.88
CA SER A 110 21.66 -9.61 -29.22
C SER A 110 22.18 -8.75 -28.07
N ALA A 111 22.38 -7.45 -28.30
CA ALA A 111 22.69 -6.49 -27.26
C ALA A 111 21.52 -6.38 -26.23
N GLU A 112 20.30 -6.53 -26.72
CA GLU A 112 19.08 -6.50 -25.91
C GLU A 112 18.98 -7.75 -25.01
N SER A 113 19.30 -8.94 -25.54
CA SER A 113 19.35 -10.18 -24.73
C SER A 113 20.51 -10.17 -23.72
N LEU A 114 21.66 -9.54 -24.05
CA LEU A 114 22.74 -9.31 -23.09
C LEU A 114 22.27 -8.40 -21.95
N ALA A 115 21.58 -7.30 -22.27
CA ALA A 115 21.03 -6.40 -21.27
C ALA A 115 20.01 -7.12 -20.35
N ALA A 116 19.11 -7.93 -20.91
CA ALA A 116 18.18 -8.75 -20.16
C ALA A 116 18.90 -9.75 -19.24
N GLY A 117 19.92 -10.46 -19.74
CA GLY A 117 20.75 -11.35 -18.94
C GLY A 117 21.48 -10.65 -17.81
N TYR A 118 22.03 -9.46 -18.08
CA TYR A 118 22.67 -8.65 -17.05
C TYR A 118 21.67 -8.16 -15.99
N ALA A 119 20.46 -7.75 -16.40
CA ALA A 119 19.39 -7.38 -15.48
C ALA A 119 18.94 -8.57 -14.59
N ALA A 120 18.91 -9.79 -15.14
CA ALA A 120 18.64 -11.00 -14.36
C ALA A 120 19.71 -11.23 -13.28
N ALA A 121 21.00 -11.06 -13.64
CA ALA A 121 22.10 -11.15 -12.67
C ALA A 121 22.11 -10.04 -11.62
N LEU A 122 21.74 -8.81 -11.98
CA LEU A 122 21.51 -7.72 -11.03
C LEU A 122 20.38 -8.09 -10.06
N THR A 123 19.31 -8.69 -10.54
CA THR A 123 18.20 -9.17 -9.74
C THR A 123 18.63 -10.26 -8.75
N GLU A 124 19.44 -11.23 -9.18
CA GLU A 124 19.99 -12.28 -8.32
C GLU A 124 20.89 -11.71 -7.22
N THR A 125 21.65 -10.67 -7.53
CA THR A 125 22.50 -9.95 -6.55
C THR A 125 21.78 -8.88 -5.76
N LYS A 126 20.44 -8.83 -5.82
CA LYS A 126 19.56 -7.88 -5.11
C LYS A 126 19.78 -6.40 -5.47
N ARG A 127 20.36 -6.11 -6.63
CA ARG A 127 20.51 -4.73 -7.17
C ARG A 127 19.27 -4.39 -8.00
N TYR A 128 18.09 -4.43 -7.34
CA TYR A 128 16.79 -4.38 -8.00
C TYR A 128 16.52 -3.06 -8.74
N ALA A 129 16.87 -1.92 -8.13
CA ALA A 129 16.69 -0.61 -8.74
C ALA A 129 17.47 -0.48 -10.05
N GLU A 130 18.74 -0.92 -10.05
CA GLU A 130 19.58 -0.90 -11.24
C GLU A 130 19.07 -1.86 -12.34
N ALA A 131 18.54 -3.02 -11.92
CA ALA A 131 17.91 -3.95 -12.86
C ALA A 131 16.66 -3.33 -13.51
N ALA A 132 15.85 -2.63 -12.74
CA ALA A 132 14.66 -1.94 -13.25
C ALA A 132 15.03 -0.81 -14.23
N GLU A 133 15.96 0.07 -13.86
CA GLU A 133 16.44 1.15 -14.71
C GLU A 133 17.01 0.63 -16.02
N LEU A 134 17.79 -0.46 -15.96
CA LEU A 134 18.32 -1.11 -17.15
C LEU A 134 17.20 -1.63 -18.05
N LEU A 135 16.24 -2.38 -17.50
CA LEU A 135 15.10 -2.93 -18.24
C LEU A 135 14.22 -1.85 -18.88
N ASP A 136 14.09 -0.70 -18.23
CA ASP A 136 13.32 0.44 -18.74
C ASP A 136 14.06 1.17 -19.87
N SER A 137 15.39 1.09 -19.91
CA SER A 137 16.22 1.70 -20.95
C SER A 137 16.29 0.90 -22.25
N ILE A 138 15.88 -0.39 -22.22
CA ILE A 138 15.98 -1.27 -23.40
C ILE A 138 14.79 -1.02 -24.33
N THR A 139 15.10 -0.79 -25.60
CA THR A 139 14.10 -0.81 -26.68
C THR A 139 14.26 -2.08 -27.48
N PRO A 140 13.30 -3.05 -27.41
CA PRO A 140 13.41 -4.31 -28.15
C PRO A 140 13.35 -4.07 -29.65
N ARG A 141 14.24 -4.73 -30.39
CA ARG A 141 14.27 -4.67 -31.87
C ARG A 141 13.53 -5.84 -32.52
N HIS A 142 13.46 -6.96 -31.81
CA HIS A 142 12.81 -8.20 -32.29
C HIS A 142 11.83 -8.70 -31.24
N GLY A 143 10.77 -9.40 -31.66
CA GLY A 143 9.75 -9.92 -30.76
C GLY A 143 10.27 -10.99 -29.78
N SER A 144 11.39 -11.66 -30.12
CA SER A 144 12.08 -12.57 -29.19
C SER A 144 12.71 -11.83 -28.00
N ASP A 145 13.32 -10.67 -28.28
CA ASP A 145 13.91 -9.81 -27.22
C ASP A 145 12.83 -9.22 -26.32
N GLU A 146 11.67 -8.85 -26.89
CA GLU A 146 10.52 -8.36 -26.14
C GLU A 146 10.01 -9.40 -25.12
N GLU A 147 9.89 -10.67 -25.55
CA GLU A 147 9.48 -11.76 -24.66
C GLU A 147 10.50 -11.99 -23.55
N LEU A 148 11.79 -11.95 -23.87
CA LEU A 148 12.86 -12.13 -22.91
C LEU A 148 12.91 -10.98 -21.88
N ILE A 149 12.81 -9.73 -22.33
CA ILE A 149 12.77 -8.56 -21.47
C ILE A 149 11.56 -8.63 -20.53
N ARG A 150 10.38 -8.97 -21.06
CA ARG A 150 9.15 -9.15 -20.30
C ARG A 150 9.30 -10.25 -19.25
N TYR A 151 9.93 -11.36 -19.59
CA TYR A 151 10.23 -12.44 -18.66
C TYR A 151 11.14 -11.99 -17.52
N VAL A 152 12.26 -11.33 -17.83
CA VAL A 152 13.21 -10.84 -16.81
C VAL A 152 12.60 -9.76 -15.94
N ARG A 153 11.74 -8.90 -16.49
CA ARG A 153 10.98 -7.93 -15.71
C ARG A 153 10.02 -8.64 -14.74
N GLY A 154 9.36 -9.69 -15.20
CA GLY A 154 8.52 -10.55 -14.35
C GLY A 154 9.33 -11.23 -13.23
N LEU A 155 10.55 -11.67 -13.53
CA LEU A 155 11.47 -12.26 -12.55
C LEU A 155 11.89 -11.24 -11.47
N LEU A 156 12.20 -9.99 -11.86
CA LEU A 156 12.49 -8.91 -10.94
C LEU A 156 11.31 -8.66 -9.97
N TYR A 157 10.10 -8.54 -10.49
CA TYR A 157 8.89 -8.36 -9.68
C TYR A 157 8.60 -9.58 -8.80
N PHE A 158 8.87 -10.78 -9.30
CA PHE A 158 8.73 -12.01 -8.54
C PHE A 158 9.68 -12.05 -7.33
N ARG A 159 10.97 -11.74 -7.54
CA ARG A 159 11.99 -11.71 -6.48
C ARG A 159 11.71 -10.66 -5.41
N THR A 160 11.00 -9.61 -5.75
CA THR A 160 10.63 -8.51 -4.84
C THR A 160 9.21 -8.63 -4.29
N GLY A 161 8.46 -9.69 -4.64
CA GLY A 161 7.10 -9.92 -4.15
C GLY A 161 6.10 -8.86 -4.63
N ARG A 162 6.31 -8.27 -5.80
CA ARG A 162 5.39 -7.31 -6.43
C ARG A 162 4.36 -8.06 -7.29
N TRP A 163 3.50 -8.81 -6.64
CA TRP A 163 2.61 -9.77 -7.28
C TRP A 163 1.70 -9.19 -8.37
N PRO A 164 1.07 -8.02 -8.22
CA PRO A 164 0.29 -7.41 -9.31
C PRO A 164 1.14 -7.14 -10.55
N ASP A 165 2.39 -6.68 -10.37
CA ASP A 165 3.31 -6.40 -11.46
C ASP A 165 3.77 -7.69 -12.15
N VAL A 166 3.95 -8.80 -11.41
CA VAL A 166 4.21 -10.12 -11.99
C VAL A 166 3.07 -10.52 -12.93
N LEU A 167 1.82 -10.39 -12.49
CA LEU A 167 0.65 -10.75 -13.29
C LEU A 167 0.52 -9.88 -14.54
N ALA A 168 0.89 -8.61 -14.47
CA ALA A 168 0.92 -7.72 -15.62
C ALA A 168 1.93 -8.17 -16.72
N GLN A 169 3.03 -8.83 -16.32
CA GLN A 169 3.99 -9.39 -17.28
C GLN A 169 3.49 -10.71 -17.92
N PHE A 170 2.66 -11.47 -17.23
CA PHE A 170 2.20 -12.79 -17.66
C PHE A 170 0.67 -12.89 -17.75
N PRO A 171 0.00 -12.03 -18.56
CA PRO A 171 -1.46 -12.10 -18.67
C PRO A 171 -1.90 -13.43 -19.29
N PRO A 172 -3.08 -13.97 -18.91
CA PRO A 172 -3.64 -15.19 -19.50
C PRO A 172 -3.82 -15.03 -21.02
N GLY A 173 -3.50 -16.10 -21.77
CA GLY A 173 -3.69 -16.12 -23.22
C GLY A 173 -2.66 -15.30 -24.01
N ALA A 174 -1.65 -14.71 -23.38
CA ALA A 174 -0.57 -14.05 -24.10
C ALA A 174 0.15 -15.03 -25.03
N GLY A 175 0.32 -14.65 -26.28
CA GLY A 175 1.08 -15.42 -27.24
C GLY A 175 2.58 -15.38 -26.91
N TRP A 176 3.17 -16.52 -26.60
CA TRP A 176 4.61 -16.71 -26.37
C TRP A 176 5.19 -17.58 -27.48
N ARG A 177 6.29 -17.14 -28.10
CA ARG A 177 7.02 -17.88 -29.08
C ARG A 177 7.94 -18.93 -28.43
N HIS A 178 8.46 -18.59 -27.23
CA HIS A 178 9.37 -19.44 -26.47
C HIS A 178 8.60 -20.19 -25.38
N PRO A 179 8.33 -21.48 -25.56
CA PRO A 179 7.51 -22.24 -24.60
C PRO A 179 8.16 -22.40 -23.23
N GLU A 180 9.48 -22.29 -23.11
CA GLU A 180 10.20 -22.30 -21.85
C GLU A 180 9.94 -21.02 -21.05
N LEU A 181 9.99 -19.84 -21.70
CA LEU A 181 9.66 -18.56 -21.08
C LEU A 181 8.19 -18.54 -20.63
N LYS A 182 7.29 -19.11 -21.45
CA LYS A 182 5.88 -19.26 -21.11
C LYS A 182 5.69 -20.10 -19.85
N ALA A 183 6.32 -21.28 -19.78
CA ALA A 183 6.19 -22.19 -18.65
C ALA A 183 6.75 -21.58 -17.35
N ALA A 184 7.94 -20.98 -17.41
CA ALA A 184 8.55 -20.31 -16.29
C ALA A 184 7.74 -19.09 -15.82
N GLY A 185 7.23 -18.27 -16.74
CA GLY A 185 6.34 -17.16 -16.45
C GLY A 185 5.00 -17.59 -15.84
N ALA A 186 4.44 -18.71 -16.30
CA ALA A 186 3.22 -19.28 -15.72
C ALA A 186 3.43 -19.74 -14.27
N ALA A 187 4.60 -20.31 -13.94
CA ALA A 187 4.93 -20.66 -12.55
C ALA A 187 5.03 -19.43 -11.65
N MET A 188 5.66 -18.34 -12.12
CA MET A 188 5.70 -17.07 -11.39
C MET A 188 4.30 -16.48 -11.21
N ALA A 189 3.47 -16.46 -12.24
CA ALA A 189 2.09 -15.98 -12.17
C ALA A 189 1.23 -16.84 -11.22
N THR A 190 1.41 -18.15 -11.19
CA THR A 190 0.76 -19.06 -10.24
C THR A 190 1.06 -18.67 -8.80
N THR A 191 2.34 -18.45 -8.50
CA THR A 191 2.76 -18.03 -7.15
C THR A 191 2.20 -16.64 -6.79
N ALA A 192 2.20 -15.70 -7.75
CA ALA A 192 1.65 -14.37 -7.54
C ALA A 192 0.14 -14.40 -7.21
N LEU A 193 -0.65 -15.19 -7.97
CA LEU A 193 -2.08 -15.39 -7.70
C LEU A 193 -2.31 -16.01 -6.31
N ALA A 194 -1.51 -17.03 -5.96
CA ALA A 194 -1.61 -17.71 -4.67
C ALA A 194 -1.28 -16.75 -3.51
N SER A 195 -0.25 -15.92 -3.65
CA SER A 195 0.15 -14.92 -2.65
C SER A 195 -0.89 -13.80 -2.48
N LEU A 196 -1.69 -13.51 -3.51
CA LEU A 196 -2.82 -12.58 -3.47
C LEU A 196 -4.12 -13.25 -3.01
N GLY A 197 -4.12 -14.54 -2.67
CA GLY A 197 -5.29 -15.30 -2.21
C GLY A 197 -6.27 -15.71 -3.32
N VAL A 198 -5.89 -15.59 -4.59
CA VAL A 198 -6.73 -15.96 -5.75
C VAL A 198 -6.48 -17.44 -6.11
N PHE A 199 -6.85 -18.34 -5.20
CA PHE A 199 -6.42 -19.75 -5.22
C PHE A 199 -6.94 -20.54 -6.42
N GLU A 200 -8.21 -20.40 -6.78
CA GLU A 200 -8.78 -21.16 -7.92
C GLU A 200 -8.12 -20.79 -9.24
N GLU A 201 -7.79 -19.50 -9.44
CA GLU A 201 -7.08 -19.06 -10.64
C GLU A 201 -5.62 -19.54 -10.63
N ALA A 202 -4.97 -19.50 -9.46
CA ALA A 202 -3.63 -20.06 -9.30
C ALA A 202 -3.58 -21.55 -9.68
N ILE A 203 -4.57 -22.34 -9.26
CA ILE A 203 -4.68 -23.77 -9.61
C ILE A 203 -4.80 -23.96 -11.12
N ARG A 204 -5.64 -23.15 -11.79
CA ARG A 204 -5.79 -23.21 -13.26
C ARG A 204 -4.49 -22.80 -13.95
N ARG A 205 -3.87 -21.72 -13.49
CA ARG A 205 -2.64 -21.18 -14.07
C ARG A 205 -1.44 -22.14 -13.96
N ALA A 206 -1.38 -22.91 -12.87
CA ALA A 206 -0.33 -23.91 -12.65
C ALA A 206 -0.23 -24.93 -13.79
N GLN A 207 -1.36 -25.28 -14.42
CA GLN A 207 -1.36 -26.26 -15.50
C GLN A 207 -0.48 -25.85 -16.68
N GLU A 208 -0.40 -24.56 -17.00
CA GLU A 208 0.43 -24.05 -18.10
C GLU A 208 1.93 -24.24 -17.84
N ALA A 209 2.35 -24.24 -16.56
CA ALA A 209 3.76 -24.50 -16.19
C ALA A 209 4.06 -26.01 -16.10
N ILE A 210 3.07 -26.82 -15.76
CA ILE A 210 3.21 -28.27 -15.56
C ILE A 210 3.13 -29.03 -16.89
N GLU A 211 2.34 -28.52 -17.84
CA GLU A 211 2.08 -29.18 -19.11
C GLU A 211 3.36 -29.37 -19.92
N GLY A 212 3.61 -30.63 -20.30
CA GLY A 212 4.77 -31.03 -21.11
C GLY A 212 6.12 -30.98 -20.41
N ASP A 213 6.13 -30.61 -19.09
CA ASP A 213 7.34 -30.61 -18.22
C ASP A 213 8.56 -29.92 -18.83
N ARG A 214 8.35 -28.84 -19.58
CA ARG A 214 9.38 -28.16 -20.37
C ARG A 214 10.50 -27.55 -19.54
N VAL A 215 10.12 -27.05 -18.33
CA VAL A 215 11.03 -26.47 -17.36
C VAL A 215 10.74 -27.14 -16.00
N PRO A 216 11.47 -28.24 -15.68
CA PRO A 216 11.15 -29.05 -14.48
C PRO A 216 11.16 -28.27 -13.17
N SER A 217 12.06 -27.29 -13.02
CA SER A 217 12.10 -26.42 -11.83
C SER A 217 10.86 -25.54 -11.72
N ALA A 218 10.37 -24.96 -12.82
CA ALA A 218 9.15 -24.17 -12.85
C ALA A 218 7.91 -25.04 -12.60
N ALA A 219 7.86 -26.24 -13.19
CA ALA A 219 6.78 -27.20 -12.95
C ALA A 219 6.72 -27.63 -11.47
N ASN A 220 7.85 -27.80 -10.80
CA ASN A 220 7.89 -28.11 -9.37
C ASN A 220 7.36 -26.95 -8.52
N VAL A 221 7.72 -25.70 -8.82
CA VAL A 221 7.19 -24.51 -8.14
C VAL A 221 5.68 -24.40 -8.35
N ALA A 222 5.19 -24.62 -9.57
CA ALA A 222 3.77 -24.57 -9.87
C ALA A 222 2.98 -25.69 -9.16
N LEU A 223 3.46 -26.92 -9.15
CA LEU A 223 2.87 -28.04 -8.42
C LEU A 223 2.83 -27.80 -6.91
N TYR A 224 3.92 -27.29 -6.33
CA TYR A 224 3.98 -26.92 -4.93
C TYR A 224 2.93 -25.86 -4.61
N THR A 225 2.90 -24.79 -5.39
CA THR A 225 1.95 -23.68 -5.19
C THR A 225 0.50 -24.16 -5.35
N GLN A 226 0.22 -25.00 -6.33
CA GLN A 226 -1.09 -25.63 -6.52
C GLN A 226 -1.48 -26.47 -5.28
N GLY A 227 -0.58 -27.28 -4.75
CA GLY A 227 -0.80 -28.04 -3.51
C GLY A 227 -1.12 -27.13 -2.32
N MET A 228 -0.40 -26.02 -2.18
CA MET A 228 -0.66 -25.06 -1.11
C MET A 228 -2.00 -24.33 -1.28
N CYS A 229 -2.41 -24.00 -2.51
CA CYS A 229 -3.73 -23.44 -2.80
C CYS A 229 -4.85 -24.43 -2.46
N LEU A 230 -4.71 -25.70 -2.83
CA LEU A 230 -5.66 -26.77 -2.49
C LEU A 230 -5.82 -26.92 -0.97
N ARG A 231 -4.72 -26.84 -0.22
CA ARG A 231 -4.73 -26.83 1.25
C ARG A 231 -5.50 -25.63 1.84
N HIS A 232 -5.34 -24.44 1.28
CA HIS A 232 -6.12 -23.27 1.70
C HIS A 232 -7.62 -23.43 1.42
N LEU A 233 -7.99 -24.15 0.36
CA LEU A 233 -9.38 -24.46 0.00
C LEU A 233 -9.96 -25.67 0.77
N GLY A 234 -9.20 -26.28 1.69
CA GLY A 234 -9.61 -27.45 2.48
C GLY A 234 -9.55 -28.78 1.72
N ARG A 235 -8.96 -28.82 0.52
CA ARG A 235 -8.78 -30.01 -0.32
C ARG A 235 -7.46 -30.70 0.02
N GLU A 236 -7.34 -31.18 1.27
CA GLU A 236 -6.05 -31.63 1.84
C GLU A 236 -5.50 -32.89 1.14
N GLU A 237 -6.36 -33.84 0.74
CA GLU A 237 -5.90 -35.07 0.05
C GLU A 237 -5.18 -34.75 -1.26
N GLU A 238 -5.76 -33.89 -2.08
CA GLU A 238 -5.16 -33.42 -3.35
C GLU A 238 -3.92 -32.55 -3.12
N ALA A 239 -3.91 -31.75 -2.04
CA ALA A 239 -2.76 -30.96 -1.66
C ALA A 239 -1.56 -31.85 -1.34
N VAL A 240 -1.75 -32.87 -0.50
CA VAL A 240 -0.71 -33.84 -0.11
C VAL A 240 -0.20 -34.62 -1.33
N GLU A 241 -1.09 -35.01 -2.25
CA GLU A 241 -0.69 -35.67 -3.49
C GLU A 241 0.28 -34.81 -4.32
N ASN A 242 -0.07 -33.54 -4.55
CA ASN A 242 0.79 -32.62 -5.28
C ASN A 242 2.14 -32.39 -4.56
N LEU A 243 2.14 -32.21 -3.25
CA LEU A 243 3.37 -32.01 -2.47
C LEU A 243 4.27 -33.24 -2.51
N ARG A 244 3.71 -34.46 -2.41
CA ARG A 244 4.46 -35.73 -2.59
C ARG A 244 5.04 -35.85 -3.98
N ARG A 245 4.28 -35.44 -5.00
CA ARG A 245 4.74 -35.44 -6.40
C ARG A 245 5.95 -34.53 -6.57
N VAL A 246 5.94 -33.32 -5.98
CA VAL A 246 7.12 -32.43 -6.00
C VAL A 246 8.31 -33.07 -5.29
N TYR A 247 8.11 -33.58 -4.08
CA TYR A 247 9.18 -34.20 -3.29
C TYR A 247 9.81 -35.43 -3.98
N SER A 248 9.01 -36.24 -4.69
CA SER A 248 9.48 -37.38 -5.45
C SER A 248 10.30 -36.96 -6.70
N ARG A 249 10.03 -35.80 -7.26
CA ARG A 249 10.76 -35.24 -8.42
C ARG A 249 12.06 -34.54 -8.00
N ASP A 250 12.02 -33.84 -6.86
CA ASP A 250 13.14 -33.11 -6.31
C ASP A 250 13.13 -33.15 -4.78
N ALA A 251 13.85 -34.09 -4.23
CA ALA A 251 14.01 -34.25 -2.78
C ALA A 251 14.72 -33.06 -2.09
N LYS A 252 15.38 -32.18 -2.86
CA LYS A 252 16.02 -30.95 -2.38
C LYS A 252 15.08 -29.77 -2.30
N PHE A 253 13.86 -29.90 -2.83
CA PHE A 253 12.85 -28.86 -2.75
C PHE A 253 12.26 -28.77 -1.34
N THR A 254 12.98 -28.06 -0.46
CA THR A 254 12.70 -27.93 0.97
C THR A 254 11.26 -27.50 1.31
N PRO A 255 10.62 -26.53 0.58
CA PRO A 255 9.28 -26.08 0.92
C PRO A 255 8.21 -27.20 0.84
N ALA A 256 8.33 -28.13 -0.11
CA ALA A 256 7.39 -29.25 -0.20
C ALA A 256 7.52 -30.22 0.96
N ARG A 257 8.75 -30.48 1.42
CA ARG A 257 9.01 -31.29 2.59
C ARG A 257 8.43 -30.65 3.87
N GLU A 258 8.72 -29.37 4.08
CA GLU A 258 8.19 -28.62 5.25
C GLU A 258 6.67 -28.62 5.26
N ALA A 259 6.03 -28.43 4.12
CA ALA A 259 4.59 -28.49 4.00
C ALA A 259 4.00 -29.90 4.25
N LEU A 260 4.73 -30.97 3.90
CA LEU A 260 4.32 -32.35 4.20
C LEU A 260 4.48 -32.67 5.70
N ASP A 261 5.58 -32.23 6.32
CA ASP A 261 5.88 -32.45 7.73
C ASP A 261 4.96 -31.63 8.65
N ASN A 262 4.45 -30.47 8.18
CA ASN A 262 3.57 -29.60 8.96
C ASN A 262 2.26 -29.32 8.22
N PRO A 263 1.16 -30.03 8.55
CA PRO A 263 -0.16 -29.79 7.94
C PRO A 263 -0.75 -28.39 8.19
N SER A 264 -0.23 -27.67 9.20
CA SER A 264 -0.66 -26.29 9.49
C SER A 264 0.08 -25.24 8.69
N TYR A 265 1.10 -25.63 7.92
CA TYR A 265 1.85 -24.72 7.09
C TYR A 265 0.95 -24.08 6.01
N ARG A 266 0.99 -22.76 5.90
CA ARG A 266 0.17 -21.97 4.98
C ARG A 266 1.02 -20.96 4.22
N LEU A 267 0.53 -20.54 3.06
CA LEU A 267 1.12 -19.43 2.32
C LEU A 267 0.96 -18.12 3.09
N VAL A 268 1.96 -17.30 3.03
CA VAL A 268 1.87 -15.91 3.49
C VAL A 268 1.13 -15.11 2.43
N LEU A 269 -0.02 -14.57 2.80
CA LEU A 269 -0.84 -13.76 1.90
C LEU A 269 -0.51 -12.29 2.08
N THR A 270 -0.63 -11.55 1.00
CA THR A 270 -0.52 -10.09 0.98
C THR A 270 -1.61 -9.52 0.07
N ASP A 271 -1.85 -8.23 0.17
CA ASP A 271 -2.80 -7.52 -0.67
C ASP A 271 -2.07 -6.45 -1.51
N PRO A 272 -2.67 -6.00 -2.64
CA PRO A 272 -2.08 -4.98 -3.50
C PRO A 272 -1.81 -3.66 -2.77
N GLU A 273 -2.69 -3.26 -1.84
CA GLU A 273 -2.55 -2.00 -1.09
C GLU A 273 -1.30 -2.03 -0.20
N THR A 274 -1.03 -3.17 0.45
CA THR A 274 0.19 -3.36 1.25
C THR A 274 1.44 -3.27 0.38
N ILE A 275 1.40 -3.82 -0.84
CA ILE A 275 2.53 -3.76 -1.77
C ILE A 275 2.77 -2.32 -2.25
N GLU A 276 1.72 -1.57 -2.59
CA GLU A 276 1.80 -0.17 -3.01
C GLU A 276 2.26 0.76 -1.89
N ALA A 277 1.94 0.43 -0.64
CA ALA A 277 2.30 1.22 0.53
C ALA A 277 3.77 1.06 0.96
N ARG A 278 4.58 0.22 0.30
CA ARG A 278 6.01 0.05 0.61
C ARG A 278 6.76 1.36 0.46
N THR A 279 7.64 1.67 1.40
CA THR A 279 8.53 2.85 1.32
C THR A 279 9.68 2.63 0.34
N ASP A 280 10.15 1.39 0.20
CA ASP A 280 11.01 0.92 -0.88
C ASP A 280 10.24 -0.12 -1.69
N PRO A 281 9.93 0.13 -2.98
CA PRO A 281 9.14 -0.77 -3.80
C PRO A 281 9.79 -2.15 -4.00
N TRP A 282 11.09 -2.25 -3.76
CA TRP A 282 11.89 -3.46 -3.94
C TRP A 282 12.07 -4.28 -2.66
N ASP A 283 11.79 -3.69 -1.50
CA ASP A 283 11.90 -4.35 -0.21
C ASP A 283 10.51 -4.73 0.33
N ALA A 284 10.22 -6.03 0.40
CA ALA A 284 8.96 -6.54 0.92
C ALA A 284 8.73 -6.19 2.41
N ASP A 285 9.83 -6.06 3.17
CA ASP A 285 9.78 -5.76 4.61
C ASP A 285 9.59 -4.27 4.89
N SER A 286 9.69 -3.40 3.86
CA SER A 286 9.44 -1.96 3.98
C SER A 286 7.94 -1.60 4.01
N ALA A 287 7.04 -2.58 3.84
CA ALA A 287 5.62 -2.35 3.96
C ALA A 287 5.26 -1.94 5.40
N PRO A 288 4.41 -0.91 5.57
CA PRO A 288 3.97 -0.52 6.91
C PRO A 288 3.21 -1.69 7.55
N THR A 289 3.39 -1.88 8.85
CA THR A 289 2.58 -2.84 9.58
C THR A 289 1.10 -2.46 9.50
N ARG A 290 0.20 -3.43 9.72
CA ARG A 290 -1.24 -3.17 9.72
C ARG A 290 -1.60 -2.03 10.68
N GLU A 291 -1.00 -2.02 11.87
CA GLU A 291 -1.19 -0.95 12.86
C GLU A 291 -0.70 0.42 12.35
N GLN A 292 0.44 0.46 11.67
CA GLN A 292 0.97 1.69 11.07
C GLN A 292 0.10 2.20 9.92
N ALA A 293 -0.40 1.30 9.07
CA ALA A 293 -1.30 1.63 7.98
C ALA A 293 -2.65 2.16 8.50
N GLU A 294 -3.23 1.50 9.51
CA GLU A 294 -4.44 1.97 10.19
C GLU A 294 -4.21 3.34 10.87
N ALA A 295 -3.10 3.52 11.55
CA ALA A 295 -2.74 4.81 12.17
C ALA A 295 -2.57 5.94 11.12
N ALA A 296 -1.96 5.64 9.97
CA ALA A 296 -1.82 6.60 8.87
C ALA A 296 -3.18 6.99 8.27
N ARG A 297 -4.06 6.01 8.01
CA ARG A 297 -5.44 6.26 7.55
C ARG A 297 -6.24 7.11 8.54
N HIS A 298 -6.11 6.82 9.84
CA HIS A 298 -6.74 7.63 10.89
C HIS A 298 -6.19 9.06 10.92
N ALA A 299 -4.87 9.23 10.76
CA ALA A 299 -4.25 10.54 10.73
C ALA A 299 -4.69 11.37 9.51
N GLU A 300 -4.79 10.75 8.34
CA GLU A 300 -5.28 11.39 7.11
C GLU A 300 -6.75 11.80 7.26
N MET A 301 -7.60 10.90 7.75
CA MET A 301 -9.01 11.18 8.01
C MET A 301 -9.18 12.29 9.05
N ALA A 302 -8.38 12.29 10.12
CA ALA A 302 -8.37 13.32 11.13
C ALA A 302 -7.98 14.69 10.53
N LYS A 303 -6.97 14.73 9.66
CA LYS A 303 -6.60 15.95 8.94
C LYS A 303 -7.73 16.46 8.06
N LYS A 304 -8.37 15.57 7.29
CA LYS A 304 -9.52 15.91 6.45
C LYS A 304 -10.67 16.53 7.26
N TYR A 305 -11.06 15.90 8.37
CA TYR A 305 -12.11 16.45 9.23
C TYR A 305 -11.75 17.81 9.86
N LEU A 306 -10.46 17.99 10.21
CA LEU A 306 -9.99 19.27 10.73
C LEU A 306 -10.10 20.38 9.68
N ASP A 307 -9.65 20.10 8.46
CA ASP A 307 -9.66 21.06 7.35
C ASP A 307 -11.12 21.39 6.92
N GLU A 308 -11.99 20.38 6.84
CA GLU A 308 -13.43 20.58 6.57
C GLU A 308 -14.12 21.40 7.66
N GLY A 309 -13.90 21.07 8.93
CA GLY A 309 -14.49 21.80 10.04
C GLY A 309 -13.98 23.24 10.14
N ASP A 310 -12.71 23.49 9.83
CA ASP A 310 -12.13 24.83 9.75
C ASP A 310 -12.74 25.63 8.57
N ALA A 311 -12.89 25.01 7.40
CA ALA A 311 -13.49 25.65 6.22
C ALA A 311 -14.96 26.00 6.47
N GLU A 312 -15.76 25.08 7.02
CA GLU A 312 -17.16 25.32 7.35
C GLU A 312 -17.33 26.45 8.36
N LEU A 313 -16.55 26.44 9.46
CA LEU A 313 -16.62 27.48 10.48
C LEU A 313 -16.20 28.85 9.92
N ASN A 314 -15.15 28.90 9.09
CA ASN A 314 -14.69 30.15 8.48
C ASN A 314 -15.68 30.71 7.44
N ALA A 315 -16.39 29.85 6.72
CA ALA A 315 -17.40 30.24 5.75
C ALA A 315 -18.67 30.85 6.38
N MET A 316 -18.91 30.60 7.67
CA MET A 316 -20.06 31.19 8.36
C MET A 316 -19.85 32.70 8.52
N LEU A 317 -20.87 33.47 8.15
CA LEU A 317 -20.85 34.94 8.29
C LEU A 317 -21.12 35.38 9.73
N GLY A 318 -20.41 36.40 10.16
CA GLY A 318 -20.52 36.90 11.54
C GLY A 318 -19.94 35.90 12.54
N MET A 319 -20.51 35.88 13.76
CA MET A 319 -20.16 34.96 14.87
C MET A 319 -18.70 35.02 15.32
N GLU A 320 -18.06 36.16 15.21
CA GLU A 320 -16.62 36.31 15.49
C GLU A 320 -16.27 35.94 16.95
N ALA A 321 -17.22 36.13 17.89
CA ALA A 321 -17.04 35.70 19.26
C ALA A 321 -17.02 34.17 19.38
N ALA A 322 -17.96 33.47 18.73
CA ALA A 322 -18.01 32.01 18.69
C ALA A 322 -16.79 31.41 18.00
N LYS A 323 -16.35 31.97 16.86
CA LYS A 323 -15.15 31.54 16.16
C LYS A 323 -13.89 31.67 17.02
N ARG A 324 -13.75 32.77 17.74
CA ARG A 324 -12.60 32.98 18.66
C ARG A 324 -12.60 31.98 19.80
N GLU A 325 -13.72 31.70 20.40
CA GLU A 325 -13.83 30.74 21.50
C GLU A 325 -13.52 29.33 21.05
N ILE A 326 -14.05 28.89 19.89
CA ILE A 326 -13.75 27.59 19.29
C ILE A 326 -12.24 27.47 18.96
N LYS A 327 -11.62 28.53 18.43
CA LYS A 327 -10.18 28.57 18.16
C LYS A 327 -9.35 28.40 19.44
N LEU A 328 -9.79 29.01 20.55
CA LEU A 328 -9.15 28.86 21.86
C LEU A 328 -9.24 27.42 22.35
N ILE A 329 -10.45 26.83 22.33
CA ILE A 329 -10.68 25.42 22.72
C ILE A 329 -9.84 24.49 21.89
N LYS A 330 -9.80 24.69 20.57
CA LYS A 330 -8.98 23.91 19.63
C LYS A 330 -7.49 23.99 20.00
N SER A 331 -6.98 25.18 20.30
CA SER A 331 -5.58 25.40 20.68
C SER A 331 -5.24 24.71 22.00
N THR A 332 -6.10 24.86 23.00
CA THR A 332 -5.95 24.21 24.31
C THR A 332 -5.99 22.69 24.19
N THR A 333 -6.90 22.17 23.36
CA THR A 333 -7.01 20.72 23.09
C THR A 333 -5.74 20.19 22.44
N LYS A 334 -5.16 20.89 21.45
CA LYS A 334 -3.86 20.52 20.83
C LYS A 334 -2.74 20.46 21.85
N VAL A 335 -2.63 21.45 22.72
CA VAL A 335 -1.62 21.48 23.79
C VAL A 335 -1.80 20.29 24.74
N ASN A 336 -3.03 20.03 25.17
CA ASN A 336 -3.33 18.91 26.07
C ASN A 336 -3.01 17.56 25.44
N LEU A 337 -3.31 17.35 24.14
CA LEU A 337 -2.95 16.14 23.42
C LEU A 337 -1.41 15.98 23.29
N ALA A 338 -0.70 17.08 23.04
CA ALA A 338 0.77 17.05 23.01
C ALA A 338 1.36 16.70 24.39
N ARG A 339 0.81 17.26 25.47
CA ARG A 339 1.21 16.91 26.85
C ARG A 339 0.95 15.44 27.16
N ALA A 340 -0.20 14.90 26.78
CA ALA A 340 -0.54 13.49 26.96
C ALA A 340 0.46 12.56 26.25
N LYS A 341 0.84 12.90 25.01
CA LYS A 341 1.86 12.15 24.25
C LYS A 341 3.23 12.16 24.91
N MET A 342 3.55 13.21 25.68
CA MET A 342 4.80 13.32 26.43
C MET A 342 4.71 12.70 27.84
N GLY A 343 3.59 12.05 28.19
CA GLY A 343 3.38 11.49 29.53
C GLY A 343 3.18 12.54 30.63
N LEU A 344 2.94 13.79 30.28
CA LEU A 344 2.73 14.88 31.22
C LEU A 344 1.27 14.91 31.72
N PRO A 345 1.03 15.32 32.96
CA PRO A 345 -0.35 15.42 33.48
C PRO A 345 -1.17 16.41 32.66
N VAL A 346 -2.36 15.97 32.26
CA VAL A 346 -3.35 16.78 31.53
C VAL A 346 -4.52 17.08 32.46
N PRO A 347 -4.96 18.33 32.54
CA PRO A 347 -6.17 18.66 33.27
C PRO A 347 -7.38 17.92 32.72
N VAL A 348 -8.17 17.31 33.58
CA VAL A 348 -9.45 16.70 33.20
C VAL A 348 -10.45 17.83 32.97
N THR A 349 -10.62 18.21 31.69
CA THR A 349 -11.57 19.23 31.27
C THR A 349 -12.77 18.59 30.60
N SER A 350 -13.96 18.90 31.03
CA SER A 350 -15.18 18.55 30.29
C SER A 350 -15.18 19.29 28.95
N ARG A 351 -15.63 18.60 27.89
CA ARG A 351 -15.73 19.16 26.53
C ARG A 351 -17.17 19.53 26.16
N HIS A 352 -18.12 19.29 27.08
CA HIS A 352 -19.50 19.67 26.88
C HIS A 352 -19.62 21.18 26.83
N THR A 353 -20.38 21.69 25.88
CA THR A 353 -20.40 23.13 25.55
C THR A 353 -21.83 23.64 25.46
N LEU A 354 -22.08 24.78 26.07
CA LEU A 354 -23.34 25.53 25.92
C LEU A 354 -23.24 26.49 24.74
N LEU A 355 -24.27 26.50 23.90
CA LEU A 355 -24.43 27.38 22.75
C LEU A 355 -25.61 28.31 23.03
N LEU A 356 -25.34 29.51 23.52
CA LEU A 356 -26.36 30.44 24.04
C LEU A 356 -26.63 31.58 23.06
N GLY A 357 -27.88 31.81 22.71
CA GLY A 357 -28.28 32.92 21.85
C GLY A 357 -29.63 32.76 21.18
N PRO A 358 -30.07 33.78 20.40
CA PRO A 358 -31.34 33.78 19.71
C PRO A 358 -31.49 32.64 18.69
N PRO A 359 -32.69 32.28 18.25
CA PRO A 359 -32.92 31.32 17.21
C PRO A 359 -32.41 31.85 15.88
N GLY A 360 -32.05 30.95 14.96
CA GLY A 360 -31.55 31.30 13.61
C GLY A 360 -30.14 31.88 13.57
N THR A 361 -29.36 31.86 14.68
CA THR A 361 -27.99 32.37 14.72
C THR A 361 -26.93 31.30 14.39
N GLY A 362 -27.29 30.15 13.81
CA GLY A 362 -26.36 29.15 13.33
C GLY A 362 -25.76 28.22 14.38
N LYS A 363 -26.37 28.12 15.60
CA LYS A 363 -25.85 27.23 16.67
C LYS A 363 -25.65 25.79 16.24
N THR A 364 -26.61 25.22 15.52
CA THR A 364 -26.52 23.84 15.00
C THR A 364 -25.40 23.67 13.99
N SER A 365 -25.25 24.63 13.05
CA SER A 365 -24.17 24.60 12.03
C SER A 365 -22.79 24.67 12.70
N VAL A 366 -22.64 25.52 13.71
CA VAL A 366 -21.41 25.64 14.50
C VAL A 366 -21.13 24.33 15.27
N ALA A 367 -22.13 23.69 15.86
CA ALA A 367 -21.97 22.42 16.58
C ALA A 367 -21.47 21.32 15.61
N ARG A 368 -22.00 21.25 14.38
CA ARG A 368 -21.57 20.31 13.35
C ARG A 368 -20.12 20.56 12.91
N ALA A 369 -19.76 21.81 12.58
CA ALA A 369 -18.39 22.17 12.21
C ALA A 369 -17.40 21.92 13.36
N PHE A 370 -17.79 22.22 14.59
CA PHE A 370 -16.96 21.99 15.76
C PHE A 370 -16.79 20.49 16.07
N SER A 371 -17.84 19.67 15.88
CA SER A 371 -17.73 18.20 15.98
C SER A 371 -16.71 17.63 14.99
N LYS A 372 -16.67 18.10 13.73
CA LYS A 372 -15.64 17.72 12.75
C LYS A 372 -14.23 18.11 13.24
N GLN A 373 -14.07 19.32 13.78
CA GLN A 373 -12.77 19.73 14.33
C GLN A 373 -12.33 18.85 15.51
N LEU A 374 -13.28 18.43 16.38
CA LEU A 374 -12.99 17.52 17.49
C LEU A 374 -12.58 16.12 16.98
N CYS A 375 -13.18 15.64 15.88
CA CYS A 375 -12.73 14.42 15.20
C CYS A 375 -11.33 14.59 14.61
N GLY A 376 -11.05 15.71 13.97
CA GLY A 376 -9.75 16.07 13.45
C GLY A 376 -8.65 16.20 14.52
N LEU A 377 -9.06 16.44 15.76
CA LEU A 377 -8.19 16.43 16.95
C LEU A 377 -8.15 15.06 17.65
N THR A 378 -8.76 14.02 17.07
CA THR A 378 -8.87 12.67 17.66
C THR A 378 -9.56 12.63 19.03
N VAL A 379 -10.41 13.63 19.31
CA VAL A 379 -11.24 13.71 20.53
C VAL A 379 -12.51 12.89 20.36
N LEU A 380 -13.11 12.96 19.17
CA LEU A 380 -14.26 12.16 18.78
C LEU A 380 -13.84 11.14 17.71
N ARG A 381 -14.51 10.00 17.66
CA ARG A 381 -14.23 8.94 16.69
C ARG A 381 -14.95 9.15 15.36
N LYS A 382 -16.14 9.81 15.42
CA LYS A 382 -17.00 10.05 14.23
C LYS A 382 -17.55 11.49 14.27
N PRO A 383 -17.70 12.18 13.14
CA PRO A 383 -18.24 13.53 13.07
C PRO A 383 -19.78 13.54 13.13
N LEU A 384 -20.36 12.58 13.83
CA LEU A 384 -21.80 12.46 14.00
C LEU A 384 -22.30 13.47 15.03
N VAL A 385 -23.37 14.19 14.71
CA VAL A 385 -24.11 15.03 15.64
C VAL A 385 -25.56 14.57 15.62
N VAL A 386 -26.00 13.95 16.72
CA VAL A 386 -27.39 13.55 16.89
C VAL A 386 -28.18 14.75 17.48
N GLU A 387 -29.16 15.21 16.69
CA GLU A 387 -29.98 16.36 17.09
C GLU A 387 -31.21 15.90 17.82
N THR A 388 -31.38 16.41 19.02
CA THR A 388 -32.50 16.10 19.90
C THR A 388 -33.10 17.34 20.54
N SER A 389 -34.27 17.18 21.14
CA SER A 389 -34.95 18.14 21.95
C SER A 389 -35.82 17.41 23.00
N ARG A 390 -36.31 18.11 24.02
CA ARG A 390 -37.21 17.51 24.98
C ARG A 390 -38.38 16.75 24.32
N ALA A 391 -39.01 17.34 23.32
CA ALA A 391 -40.16 16.76 22.64
C ALA A 391 -39.88 15.42 21.97
N LYS A 392 -38.68 15.22 21.46
CA LYS A 392 -38.23 13.94 20.82
C LYS A 392 -37.99 12.84 21.84
N LEU A 393 -37.66 13.18 23.09
CA LEU A 393 -37.32 12.23 24.15
C LEU A 393 -38.52 11.86 25.03
N LEU A 394 -39.56 12.68 25.03
CA LEU A 394 -40.79 12.37 25.79
C LEU A 394 -41.46 11.11 25.22
N GLY A 395 -41.89 10.24 26.10
CA GLY A 395 -42.68 9.06 25.79
C GLY A 395 -44.04 9.10 26.50
N ARG A 396 -44.78 8.03 26.42
CA ARG A 396 -46.09 7.89 27.08
C ARG A 396 -45.94 7.77 28.61
N TYR A 397 -44.84 7.17 29.03
CA TYR A 397 -44.50 6.95 30.45
C TYR A 397 -43.11 7.53 30.76
N MET A 398 -42.81 7.75 32.02
CA MET A 398 -41.52 8.29 32.48
C MET A 398 -40.35 7.37 32.11
N ALA A 399 -40.57 6.05 32.21
CA ALA A 399 -39.57 5.04 31.77
C ALA A 399 -39.27 5.11 30.27
N ASP A 400 -40.21 5.54 29.44
CA ASP A 400 -39.97 5.76 28.01
C ASP A 400 -38.98 6.90 27.78
N ALA A 401 -39.08 7.97 28.58
CA ALA A 401 -38.18 9.12 28.47
C ALA A 401 -36.72 8.75 28.82
N GLU A 402 -36.51 7.94 29.86
CA GLU A 402 -35.20 7.38 30.19
C GLU A 402 -34.64 6.52 29.02
N LYS A 403 -35.45 5.57 28.56
CA LYS A 403 -35.08 4.67 27.47
C LYS A 403 -34.76 5.41 26.17
N ASN A 404 -35.61 6.33 25.73
CA ASN A 404 -35.41 7.14 24.53
C ASN A 404 -34.12 7.98 24.64
N THR A 405 -33.80 8.45 25.86
CA THR A 405 -32.58 9.22 26.13
C THR A 405 -31.36 8.33 26.05
N GLU A 406 -31.40 7.12 26.61
CA GLU A 406 -30.33 6.13 26.51
C GLU A 406 -30.07 5.72 25.07
N GLU A 407 -31.11 5.37 24.29
CA GLU A 407 -31.01 5.00 22.88
C GLU A 407 -30.36 6.13 22.06
N MET A 408 -30.77 7.36 22.25
CA MET A 408 -30.21 8.53 21.58
C MET A 408 -28.73 8.76 21.96
N LEU A 409 -28.36 8.58 23.23
CA LEU A 409 -26.99 8.76 23.71
C LEU A 409 -26.07 7.65 23.23
N GLU A 410 -26.55 6.39 23.15
CA GLU A 410 -25.80 5.28 22.54
C GLU A 410 -25.58 5.48 21.03
N GLU A 411 -26.58 5.98 20.29
CA GLU A 411 -26.41 6.36 18.88
C GLU A 411 -25.31 7.41 18.70
N ALA A 412 -25.30 8.42 19.60
CA ALA A 412 -24.35 9.53 19.55
C ALA A 412 -22.95 9.16 20.03
N ARG A 413 -22.77 8.00 20.64
CA ARG A 413 -21.52 7.58 21.23
C ARG A 413 -20.36 7.54 20.22
N GLY A 414 -19.24 8.12 20.59
CA GLY A 414 -18.11 8.38 19.70
C GLY A 414 -18.22 9.66 18.88
N GLY A 415 -19.35 10.37 18.98
CA GLY A 415 -19.67 11.64 18.34
C GLY A 415 -20.24 12.67 19.32
N ALA A 416 -21.21 13.44 18.88
CA ALA A 416 -21.83 14.50 19.69
C ALA A 416 -23.36 14.45 19.70
N VAL A 417 -23.95 14.98 20.73
CA VAL A 417 -25.38 15.32 20.82
C VAL A 417 -25.54 16.83 20.73
N PHE A 418 -26.46 17.29 19.91
CA PHE A 418 -26.93 18.65 19.90
C PHE A 418 -28.35 18.69 20.52
N PHE A 419 -28.43 19.20 21.72
CA PHE A 419 -29.68 19.32 22.45
C PHE A 419 -30.29 20.73 22.25
N ASP A 420 -31.29 20.80 21.37
CA ASP A 420 -31.94 22.08 21.07
C ASP A 420 -32.93 22.47 22.15
N GLU A 421 -32.98 23.76 22.46
CA GLU A 421 -33.82 24.33 23.52
C GLU A 421 -33.70 23.56 24.84
N MET A 422 -32.49 23.21 25.24
CA MET A 422 -32.21 22.37 26.41
C MET A 422 -32.83 22.95 27.71
N HIS A 423 -33.01 24.26 27.78
CA HIS A 423 -33.65 24.91 28.91
C HIS A 423 -35.08 24.43 29.15
N ASN A 424 -35.79 23.89 28.15
CA ASN A 424 -37.13 23.31 28.29
C ASN A 424 -37.13 21.99 29.09
N LEU A 425 -35.98 21.42 29.44
CA LEU A 425 -35.87 20.25 30.33
C LEU A 425 -36.31 20.60 31.76
N HIS A 426 -36.45 21.87 32.07
CA HIS A 426 -36.97 22.34 33.36
C HIS A 426 -38.19 23.25 33.13
N GLU A 427 -39.39 22.67 33.10
CA GLU A 427 -40.64 23.43 33.09
C GLU A 427 -41.15 23.68 34.50
N SER A 428 -41.23 24.94 34.88
CA SER A 428 -41.65 25.38 36.20
C SER A 428 -43.17 25.37 36.45
N GLY A 429 -43.96 24.66 35.63
CA GLY A 429 -45.41 24.74 35.63
C GLY A 429 -46.18 23.64 36.39
N TYR A 430 -45.52 22.62 36.88
CA TYR A 430 -46.16 21.50 37.57
C TYR A 430 -45.95 21.56 39.09
N SER A 431 -47.04 21.43 39.86
CA SER A 431 -46.99 21.43 41.33
C SER A 431 -46.22 20.27 41.97
N THR A 432 -45.82 19.26 41.18
CA THR A 432 -45.07 18.05 41.60
C THR A 432 -43.66 18.00 41.03
N GLY A 433 -43.16 19.05 40.34
CA GLY A 433 -41.90 19.04 39.62
C GLY A 433 -41.99 18.34 38.25
N ASP A 434 -41.03 18.64 37.40
CA ASP A 434 -40.92 17.99 36.03
C ASP A 434 -40.25 16.64 36.14
N ALA A 435 -41.01 15.57 36.43
CA ALA A 435 -40.48 14.22 36.57
C ALA A 435 -39.83 13.72 35.27
N TYR A 436 -40.39 14.01 34.09
CA TYR A 436 -39.87 13.62 32.81
C TYR A 436 -38.55 14.35 32.47
N GLY A 437 -38.50 15.64 32.68
CA GLY A 437 -37.28 16.42 32.47
C GLY A 437 -36.15 15.98 33.40
N ASN A 438 -36.48 15.67 34.68
CA ASN A 438 -35.49 15.13 35.62
C ASN A 438 -34.98 13.75 35.21
N ALA A 439 -35.81 12.85 34.65
CA ALA A 439 -35.41 11.56 34.17
C ALA A 439 -34.39 11.71 33.00
N ILE A 440 -34.68 12.56 32.01
CA ILE A 440 -33.78 12.91 30.92
C ILE A 440 -32.45 13.47 31.43
N ILE A 441 -32.52 14.44 32.38
CA ILE A 441 -31.33 15.08 32.95
C ILE A 441 -30.44 14.06 33.70
N ASN A 442 -31.04 13.17 34.49
CA ASN A 442 -30.29 12.18 35.24
C ASN A 442 -29.55 11.20 34.31
N THR A 443 -30.22 10.70 33.26
CA THR A 443 -29.61 9.83 32.23
C THR A 443 -28.50 10.58 31.50
N LEU A 444 -28.73 11.83 31.11
CA LEU A 444 -27.74 12.66 30.45
C LEU A 444 -26.49 12.87 31.32
N LEU A 445 -26.66 13.19 32.62
CA LEU A 445 -25.57 13.38 33.58
C LEU A 445 -24.70 12.11 33.72
N LEU A 446 -25.34 10.94 33.75
CA LEU A 446 -24.66 9.65 33.86
C LEU A 446 -23.76 9.42 32.64
N TYR A 447 -24.27 9.67 31.43
CA TYR A 447 -23.51 9.51 30.19
C TYR A 447 -22.42 10.58 30.07
N MET A 448 -22.68 11.83 30.41
CA MET A 448 -21.64 12.88 30.39
C MET A 448 -20.46 12.59 31.33
N GLU A 449 -20.67 11.83 32.39
CA GLU A 449 -19.61 11.41 33.31
C GLU A 449 -18.89 10.16 32.81
N ASN A 450 -19.64 9.10 32.48
CA ASN A 450 -19.08 7.79 32.14
C ASN A 450 -18.39 7.81 30.79
N TYR A 451 -18.87 8.60 29.84
CA TYR A 451 -18.37 8.65 28.46
C TYR A 451 -17.79 10.02 28.08
N ARG A 452 -17.29 10.77 29.06
CA ARG A 452 -16.73 12.12 28.87
C ARG A 452 -15.61 12.23 27.81
N ASP A 453 -14.92 11.13 27.54
CA ASP A 453 -13.84 11.05 26.57
C ASP A 453 -14.31 10.55 25.18
N GLU A 454 -15.58 10.12 25.08
CA GLU A 454 -16.16 9.55 23.86
C GLU A 454 -17.40 10.31 23.35
N LEU A 455 -17.99 11.17 24.19
CA LEU A 455 -19.23 11.88 23.89
C LEU A 455 -19.10 13.36 24.22
N VAL A 456 -19.54 14.22 23.31
CA VAL A 456 -19.68 15.66 23.54
C VAL A 456 -21.14 16.05 23.47
N VAL A 457 -21.60 16.83 24.44
CA VAL A 457 -22.95 17.38 24.46
C VAL A 457 -22.90 18.89 24.22
N PHE A 458 -23.60 19.33 23.19
CA PHE A 458 -23.87 20.73 22.88
C PHE A 458 -25.27 21.07 23.37
N GLY A 459 -25.38 21.84 24.44
CA GLY A 459 -26.65 22.32 24.95
C GLY A 459 -26.99 23.70 24.37
N ALA A 460 -28.01 23.80 23.52
CA ALA A 460 -28.42 25.05 22.90
C ALA A 460 -29.66 25.66 23.62
N GLY A 461 -29.68 26.97 23.70
CA GLY A 461 -30.82 27.67 24.32
C GLY A 461 -30.64 29.19 24.50
N TYR A 462 -31.63 29.80 25.12
CA TYR A 462 -31.56 31.20 25.48
C TYR A 462 -30.78 31.38 26.78
N ALA A 463 -29.88 32.36 26.86
CA ALA A 463 -28.98 32.56 27.99
C ALA A 463 -29.73 32.61 29.33
N LYS A 464 -30.72 33.52 29.48
CA LYS A 464 -31.49 33.68 30.73
C LYS A 464 -32.28 32.43 31.14
N ALA A 465 -32.83 31.69 30.20
CA ALA A 465 -33.57 30.46 30.47
C ALA A 465 -32.62 29.29 30.84
N MET A 466 -31.48 29.21 30.19
CA MET A 466 -30.44 28.24 30.49
C MET A 466 -29.85 28.47 31.88
N ASP A 467 -29.55 29.73 32.26
CA ASP A 467 -29.05 30.06 33.59
C ASP A 467 -30.00 29.58 34.69
N LYS A 468 -31.32 29.83 34.56
CA LYS A 468 -32.33 29.34 35.50
C LYS A 468 -32.34 27.82 35.64
N MET A 469 -32.25 27.10 34.51
CA MET A 469 -32.20 25.63 34.52
C MET A 469 -30.91 25.12 35.21
N LEU A 470 -29.77 25.75 34.96
CA LEU A 470 -28.50 25.40 35.58
C LEU A 470 -28.38 25.76 37.04
N GLU A 471 -29.11 26.78 37.53
CA GLU A 471 -29.23 27.12 38.95
C GLU A 471 -29.92 26.01 39.73
N VAL A 472 -30.95 25.41 39.14
CA VAL A 472 -31.67 24.27 39.75
C VAL A 472 -30.86 22.98 39.63
N ASN A 473 -30.14 22.77 38.53
CA ASN A 473 -29.38 21.57 38.26
C ASN A 473 -27.87 21.81 38.28
N GLN A 474 -27.31 21.89 39.48
CA GLN A 474 -25.87 22.09 39.67
C GLN A 474 -24.99 20.99 39.09
N GLY A 475 -25.52 19.77 38.92
CA GLY A 475 -24.86 18.66 38.22
C GLY A 475 -24.53 19.02 36.78
N LEU A 476 -25.51 19.51 36.00
CA LEU A 476 -25.33 19.99 34.64
C LEU A 476 -24.37 21.17 34.55
N ARG A 477 -24.49 22.14 35.46
CA ARG A 477 -23.61 23.31 35.51
C ARG A 477 -22.12 22.92 35.60
N ARG A 478 -21.80 21.88 36.38
CA ARG A 478 -20.42 21.40 36.54
C ARG A 478 -19.91 20.64 35.31
N ARG A 479 -20.80 20.09 34.47
CA ARG A 479 -20.42 19.33 33.26
C ARG A 479 -20.18 20.24 32.06
N PHE A 480 -20.90 21.36 31.97
CA PHE A 480 -20.68 22.35 30.92
C PHE A 480 -19.59 23.34 31.33
N SER A 481 -18.37 23.09 30.86
CA SER A 481 -17.20 23.92 31.19
C SER A 481 -17.01 25.10 30.24
N THR A 482 -17.67 25.07 29.11
CA THR A 482 -17.52 26.04 28.03
C THR A 482 -18.87 26.63 27.63
N VAL A 483 -18.88 27.93 27.43
CA VAL A 483 -20.05 28.68 26.96
C VAL A 483 -19.65 29.47 25.73
N ILE A 484 -20.40 29.30 24.65
CA ILE A 484 -20.22 30.05 23.38
C ILE A 484 -21.49 30.91 23.22
N GLU A 485 -21.31 32.22 23.16
CA GLU A 485 -22.40 33.17 22.99
C GLU A 485 -22.60 33.54 21.53
N PHE A 486 -23.86 33.55 21.10
CA PHE A 486 -24.30 33.93 19.76
C PHE A 486 -25.16 35.21 19.90
N PHE A 487 -24.83 36.17 19.05
CA PHE A 487 -25.55 37.44 18.97
C PHE A 487 -26.39 37.50 17.69
N SER A 488 -27.45 38.33 17.71
CA SER A 488 -28.21 38.58 16.51
C SER A 488 -27.32 39.23 15.43
N TYR A 489 -27.56 38.88 14.20
CA TYR A 489 -26.86 39.50 13.07
C TYR A 489 -27.14 40.97 12.97
N ASN A 490 -26.13 41.77 12.67
CA ASN A 490 -26.30 43.16 12.31
C ASN A 490 -26.88 43.30 10.91
N PRO A 491 -27.44 44.48 10.52
CA PRO A 491 -28.05 44.64 9.18
C PRO A 491 -27.16 44.33 8.01
N LYS A 492 -25.83 44.60 8.10
CA LYS A 492 -24.86 44.28 7.05
C LYS A 492 -24.60 42.77 6.93
N GLU A 493 -24.53 42.08 8.04
CA GLU A 493 -24.42 40.62 8.09
C GLU A 493 -25.67 39.94 7.54
N LEU A 494 -26.86 40.47 7.81
CA LEU A 494 -28.12 39.95 7.26
C LEU A 494 -28.17 40.07 5.73
N VAL A 495 -27.73 41.18 5.16
CA VAL A 495 -27.65 41.35 3.69
C VAL A 495 -26.67 40.34 3.09
N ALA A 496 -25.48 40.26 3.65
CA ALA A 496 -24.47 39.31 3.19
C ALA A 496 -24.94 37.83 3.32
N LEU A 497 -25.67 37.49 4.39
CA LEU A 497 -26.26 36.16 4.58
C LEU A 497 -27.32 35.87 3.51
N THR A 498 -28.19 36.86 3.21
CA THR A 498 -29.21 36.72 2.17
C THR A 498 -28.59 36.52 0.80
N GLU A 499 -27.53 37.28 0.43
CA GLU A 499 -26.81 37.10 -0.80
C GLU A 499 -26.15 35.70 -0.90
N LEU A 500 -25.58 35.23 0.19
CA LEU A 500 -24.94 33.91 0.25
C LEU A 500 -25.95 32.78 0.08
N MET A 501 -27.11 32.89 0.72
CA MET A 501 -28.20 31.91 0.60
C MET A 501 -28.84 31.95 -0.80
N GLY A 502 -29.02 33.15 -1.38
CA GLY A 502 -29.52 33.29 -2.74
C GLY A 502 -28.57 32.66 -3.78
N ARG A 503 -27.26 32.88 -3.66
CA ARG A 503 -26.28 32.23 -4.53
C ARG A 503 -26.28 30.70 -4.40
N ALA A 504 -26.48 30.18 -3.18
CA ALA A 504 -26.55 28.74 -2.94
C ALA A 504 -27.81 28.10 -3.54
N ASN A 505 -28.90 28.86 -3.70
CA ASN A 505 -30.17 28.41 -4.28
C ASN A 505 -30.31 28.81 -5.78
N GLU A 506 -29.25 29.36 -6.40
CA GLU A 506 -29.30 29.92 -7.77
C GLU A 506 -30.33 31.05 -7.98
N ASP A 507 -30.76 31.70 -6.88
CA ASP A 507 -31.69 32.80 -6.92
C ASP A 507 -30.99 34.12 -7.34
N ILE A 508 -31.61 34.88 -8.22
CA ILE A 508 -31.16 36.23 -8.59
C ILE A 508 -31.70 37.20 -7.55
N ILE A 509 -30.84 37.69 -6.66
CA ILE A 509 -31.17 38.71 -5.69
C ILE A 509 -30.94 40.08 -6.38
N THR A 510 -31.99 40.80 -6.68
CA THR A 510 -31.97 42.13 -7.23
C THR A 510 -31.91 43.20 -6.13
#